data_e497117e27399111e5e4f3b66cb5f535
#
_entry.id   e497117e27399111e5e4f3b66cb5f535
#
_cell.length_a   1.000
_cell.length_b   1.000
_cell.length_c   1.000
_cell.angle_alpha   90.00
_cell.angle_beta   90.00
_cell.angle_gamma   90.00
#
_symmetry.space_group_name_H-M   'P 1'
#
loop_
_entity.id
_entity.type
_entity.pdbx_description
1 polymer ?
#
loop_
_entity_poly.entity_id
_entity_poly.type
_entity_poly.pdbx_seq_one_letter_code
_entity_poly.pdbx_strand_id
1 'polypeptide(L)'
;MSDKIIEFDHVVAGYSPSRTILNETTLDARKGEITLLIGPNGAGKSTVLKTLFGMLTPRSGEVRFEGKRINGKAPRELLADGIAFVPQGRNRFGPLSGRHNRELGGITLQRGELAGRIDEVLTQFPRIRERIDNQASTMSGGEQKQLEVGRALLL
;
A
#
# COMPACT_ATOMS: atom_id res chain seq x y z
N MET A 1 24.54 5.26 7.46
CA MET A 1 23.53 4.27 7.02
C MET A 1 22.60 5.01 6.09
N SER A 2 22.20 4.43 4.98
CA SER A 2 21.28 5.09 4.03
C SER A 2 19.91 5.26 4.69
N ASP A 3 19.38 6.49 4.71
CA ASP A 3 18.02 6.79 5.20
C ASP A 3 16.91 6.29 4.24
N LYS A 4 17.35 5.66 3.15
CA LYS A 4 16.43 5.17 2.10
C LYS A 4 15.74 3.90 2.55
N ILE A 5 14.40 3.93 2.54
CA ILE A 5 13.57 2.77 2.85
C ILE A 5 13.18 2.02 1.57
N ILE A 6 12.99 2.75 0.46
CA ILE A 6 12.66 2.20 -0.86
C ILE A 6 13.70 2.71 -1.85
N GLU A 7 14.19 1.82 -2.71
CA GLU A 7 15.10 2.16 -3.79
C GLU A 7 14.71 1.41 -5.06
N PHE A 8 14.64 2.13 -6.17
CA PHE A 8 14.58 1.61 -7.53
C PHE A 8 15.89 1.98 -8.20
N ASP A 9 16.59 1.00 -8.75
CA ASP A 9 17.86 1.17 -9.44
C ASP A 9 17.75 0.63 -10.88
N HIS A 10 17.72 1.54 -11.87
CA HIS A 10 17.60 1.27 -13.30
C HIS A 10 16.49 0.25 -13.64
N VAL A 11 15.33 0.39 -13.02
CA VAL A 11 14.22 -0.56 -13.13
C VAL A 11 13.52 -0.45 -14.48
N VAL A 12 13.43 -1.59 -15.18
CA VAL A 12 12.62 -1.76 -16.39
C VAL A 12 11.44 -2.67 -16.06
N ALA A 13 10.21 -2.16 -16.24
CA ALA A 13 8.99 -2.93 -15.97
C ALA A 13 7.83 -2.53 -16.89
N GLY A 14 6.86 -3.42 -17.04
CA GLY A 14 5.67 -3.19 -17.84
C GLY A 14 4.73 -4.38 -17.82
N TYR A 15 3.57 -4.20 -18.44
CA TYR A 15 2.46 -5.17 -18.39
C TYR A 15 2.61 -6.36 -19.37
N SER A 16 3.41 -6.22 -20.42
CA SER A 16 3.70 -7.29 -21.37
C SER A 16 5.10 -7.10 -21.95
N PRO A 17 5.72 -8.13 -22.55
CA PRO A 17 7.05 -8.02 -23.15
C PRO A 17 7.20 -6.87 -24.15
N SER A 18 6.14 -6.57 -24.90
CA SER A 18 6.09 -5.49 -25.90
C SER A 18 5.71 -4.13 -25.31
N ARG A 19 5.26 -4.05 -24.04
CA ARG A 19 4.81 -2.80 -23.43
C ARG A 19 5.61 -2.48 -22.17
N THR A 20 6.74 -1.84 -22.36
CA THR A 20 7.55 -1.25 -21.29
C THR A 20 6.94 0.09 -20.86
N ILE A 21 6.82 0.30 -19.57
CA ILE A 21 6.30 1.54 -18.97
C ILE A 21 7.38 2.22 -18.14
N LEU A 22 8.10 1.47 -17.31
CA LEU A 22 9.27 1.96 -16.59
C LEU A 22 10.49 1.63 -17.43
N ASN A 23 11.26 2.64 -17.79
CA ASN A 23 12.47 2.50 -18.59
C ASN A 23 13.65 3.05 -17.76
N GLU A 24 14.51 2.17 -17.27
CA GLU A 24 15.67 2.50 -16.44
C GLU A 24 15.33 3.49 -15.30
N THR A 25 14.17 3.28 -14.69
CA THR A 25 13.65 4.18 -13.66
C THR A 25 14.46 4.05 -12.38
N THR A 26 15.02 5.18 -11.93
CA THR A 26 15.74 5.30 -10.67
C THR A 26 15.02 6.31 -9.78
N LEU A 27 14.66 5.89 -8.57
CA LEU A 27 14.03 6.73 -7.56
C LEU A 27 14.26 6.14 -6.17
N ASP A 28 14.09 6.96 -5.15
CA ASP A 28 14.12 6.50 -3.77
C ASP A 28 13.04 7.17 -2.91
N ALA A 29 12.77 6.58 -1.74
CA ALA A 29 11.97 7.18 -0.68
C ALA A 29 12.68 6.96 0.66
N ARG A 30 12.55 7.93 1.58
CA ARG A 30 13.23 7.92 2.87
C ARG A 30 12.30 7.49 4.00
N LYS A 31 12.87 6.91 5.01
CA LYS A 31 12.16 6.49 6.21
C LYS A 31 11.59 7.70 6.97
N GLY A 32 10.33 7.60 7.40
CA GLY A 32 9.66 8.66 8.16
C GLY A 32 9.21 9.87 7.34
N GLU A 33 9.35 9.84 6.01
CA GLU A 33 8.93 10.90 5.11
C GLU A 33 7.71 10.49 4.26
N ILE A 34 6.97 11.49 3.80
CA ILE A 34 5.93 11.31 2.77
C ILE A 34 6.55 11.65 1.42
N THR A 35 6.72 10.63 0.58
CA THR A 35 7.22 10.80 -0.79
C THR A 35 6.05 10.96 -1.76
N LEU A 36 6.04 12.04 -2.54
CA LEU A 36 5.01 12.32 -3.54
C LEU A 36 5.52 12.02 -4.96
N LEU A 37 4.81 11.11 -5.65
CA LEU A 37 5.08 10.78 -7.04
C LEU A 37 4.16 11.58 -7.96
N ILE A 38 4.71 12.60 -8.66
CA ILE A 38 3.98 13.52 -9.51
C ILE A 38 4.26 13.23 -10.98
N GLY A 39 3.28 13.47 -11.83
CA GLY A 39 3.40 13.37 -13.28
C GLY A 39 2.04 13.24 -13.98
N PRO A 40 1.98 13.41 -15.30
CA PRO A 40 0.75 13.31 -16.08
C PRO A 40 0.15 11.88 -16.03
N ASN A 41 -1.09 11.76 -16.53
CA ASN A 41 -1.69 10.43 -16.71
C ASN A 41 -0.87 9.64 -17.74
N GLY A 42 -0.61 8.37 -17.44
CA GLY A 42 0.24 7.53 -18.29
C GLY A 42 1.75 7.59 -17.99
N ALA A 43 2.22 8.49 -17.14
CA ALA A 43 3.65 8.62 -16.78
C ALA A 43 4.26 7.42 -16.00
N GLY A 44 3.49 6.37 -15.73
CA GLY A 44 3.99 5.19 -15.05
C GLY A 44 3.86 5.19 -13.51
N LYS A 45 3.27 6.22 -12.88
CA LYS A 45 3.11 6.30 -11.42
C LYS A 45 2.53 5.04 -10.80
N SER A 46 1.40 4.57 -11.33
CA SER A 46 0.76 3.33 -10.85
C SER A 46 1.60 2.09 -11.15
N THR A 47 2.45 2.14 -12.18
CA THR A 47 3.36 1.04 -12.52
C THR A 47 4.48 0.95 -11.49
N VAL A 48 5.05 2.09 -11.07
CA VAL A 48 6.03 2.14 -9.95
C VAL A 48 5.45 1.48 -8.71
N LEU A 49 4.25 1.91 -8.27
CA LEU A 49 3.61 1.37 -7.06
C LEU A 49 3.28 -0.13 -7.19
N LYS A 50 2.80 -0.57 -8.36
CA LYS A 50 2.52 -1.99 -8.61
C LYS A 50 3.80 -2.84 -8.66
N THR A 51 4.88 -2.29 -9.18
CA THR A 51 6.19 -2.95 -9.20
C THR A 51 6.74 -3.08 -7.78
N LEU A 52 6.65 -2.01 -6.98
CA LEU A 52 7.03 -2.03 -5.56
C LEU A 52 6.26 -3.11 -4.79
N PHE A 53 4.95 -3.23 -5.03
CA PHE A 53 4.08 -4.19 -4.34
C PHE A 53 4.09 -5.60 -4.97
N GLY A 54 5.03 -5.90 -5.87
CA GLY A 54 5.19 -7.25 -6.44
C GLY A 54 4.09 -7.69 -7.42
N MET A 55 3.20 -6.77 -7.84
CA MET A 55 2.18 -7.05 -8.87
C MET A 55 2.77 -7.08 -10.28
N LEU A 56 3.93 -6.47 -10.45
CA LEU A 56 4.71 -6.48 -11.69
C LEU A 56 6.16 -6.81 -11.33
N THR A 57 6.71 -7.80 -11.98
CA THR A 57 8.12 -8.17 -11.79
C THR A 57 8.99 -7.33 -12.70
N PRO A 58 10.04 -6.65 -12.19
CA PRO A 58 11.03 -5.99 -13.02
C PRO A 58 11.70 -6.96 -13.98
N ARG A 59 11.93 -6.53 -15.22
CA ARG A 59 12.68 -7.28 -16.24
C ARG A 59 14.18 -7.09 -16.06
N SER A 60 14.58 -5.89 -15.64
CA SER A 60 15.96 -5.53 -15.29
C SER A 60 15.95 -4.48 -14.20
N GLY A 61 17.12 -4.22 -13.63
CA GLY A 61 17.28 -3.34 -12.48
C GLY A 61 16.86 -3.99 -11.17
N GLU A 62 16.92 -3.25 -10.09
CA GLU A 62 16.63 -3.74 -8.75
C GLU A 62 15.64 -2.84 -8.03
N VAL A 63 14.75 -3.47 -7.27
CA VAL A 63 13.91 -2.81 -6.27
C VAL A 63 14.33 -3.31 -4.91
N ARG A 64 14.61 -2.37 -3.99
CA ARG A 64 15.02 -2.69 -2.62
C ARG A 64 14.07 -2.06 -1.61
N PHE A 65 13.82 -2.78 -0.54
CA PHE A 65 13.13 -2.31 0.65
C PHE A 65 14.01 -2.55 1.87
N GLU A 66 14.30 -1.49 2.62
CA GLU A 66 15.26 -1.51 3.75
C GLU A 66 16.61 -2.17 3.36
N GLY A 67 17.12 -1.83 2.17
CA GLY A 67 18.37 -2.36 1.62
C GLY A 67 18.29 -3.80 1.08
N LYS A 68 17.18 -4.52 1.30
CA LYS A 68 17.00 -5.89 0.81
C LYS A 68 16.32 -5.89 -0.55
N ARG A 69 16.85 -6.68 -1.49
CA ARG A 69 16.23 -6.87 -2.80
C ARG A 69 14.87 -7.57 -2.66
N ILE A 70 13.85 -7.00 -3.30
CA ILE A 70 12.47 -7.51 -3.26
C ILE A 70 11.94 -7.94 -4.64
N ASN A 71 12.76 -7.92 -5.69
CA ASN A 71 12.36 -8.39 -7.01
C ASN A 71 11.80 -9.82 -6.96
N GLY A 72 10.61 -10.01 -7.55
CA GLY A 72 9.99 -11.34 -7.64
C GLY A 72 9.31 -11.83 -6.36
N LYS A 73 9.37 -11.09 -5.25
CA LYS A 73 8.55 -11.40 -4.07
C LYS A 73 7.07 -11.24 -4.40
N ALA A 74 6.25 -12.15 -3.90
CA ALA A 74 4.81 -12.07 -4.04
C ALA A 74 4.24 -10.97 -3.13
N PRO A 75 3.08 -10.36 -3.49
CA PRO A 75 2.42 -9.34 -2.66
C PRO A 75 2.21 -9.75 -1.20
N ARG A 76 1.94 -11.03 -0.94
CA ARG A 76 1.77 -11.56 0.42
C ARG A 76 3.06 -11.49 1.26
N GLU A 77 4.20 -11.72 0.64
CA GLU A 77 5.51 -11.65 1.31
C GLU A 77 5.86 -10.20 1.62
N LEU A 78 5.59 -9.28 0.67
CA LEU A 78 5.81 -7.85 0.85
C LEU A 78 4.88 -7.24 1.91
N LEU A 79 3.66 -7.75 2.01
CA LEU A 79 2.73 -7.38 3.09
C LEU A 79 3.30 -7.78 4.46
N ALA A 80 3.87 -8.98 4.57
CA ALA A 80 4.53 -9.46 5.79
C ALA A 80 5.81 -8.66 6.12
N ASP A 81 6.49 -8.13 5.11
CA ASP A 81 7.63 -7.22 5.28
C ASP A 81 7.21 -5.79 5.68
N GLY A 82 5.91 -5.46 5.74
CA GLY A 82 5.37 -4.16 6.12
C GLY A 82 5.05 -3.22 4.95
N ILE A 83 5.02 -3.71 3.70
CA ILE A 83 4.63 -2.91 2.54
C ILE A 83 3.14 -3.09 2.28
N ALA A 84 2.33 -2.06 2.48
CA ALA A 84 0.92 -2.03 2.12
C ALA A 84 0.68 -1.28 0.81
N PHE A 85 -0.34 -1.69 0.07
CA PHE A 85 -0.77 -1.03 -1.16
C PHE A 85 -2.27 -0.72 -1.12
N VAL A 86 -2.61 0.57 -1.27
CA VAL A 86 -4.00 1.02 -1.40
C VAL A 86 -4.25 1.40 -2.86
N PRO A 87 -4.91 0.56 -3.65
CA PRO A 87 -5.15 0.82 -5.07
C PRO A 87 -6.09 2.00 -5.27
N GLN A 88 -6.06 2.56 -6.47
CA GLN A 88 -7.02 3.55 -6.92
C GLN A 88 -8.39 2.87 -7.12
N GLY A 89 -9.46 3.55 -6.71
CA GLY A 89 -10.84 3.06 -6.82
C GLY A 89 -11.42 2.61 -5.48
N ARG A 90 -12.50 1.83 -5.55
CA ARG A 90 -13.24 1.38 -4.37
C ARG A 90 -12.64 0.06 -3.87
N ASN A 91 -11.71 0.15 -2.93
CA ASN A 91 -11.07 -1.02 -2.32
C ASN A 91 -11.61 -1.29 -0.90
N ARG A 92 -12.92 -1.42 -0.80
CA ARG A 92 -13.61 -1.72 0.44
C ARG A 92 -14.74 -2.72 0.22
N PHE A 93 -15.05 -3.44 1.27
CA PHE A 93 -16.22 -4.30 1.31
C PHE A 93 -17.43 -3.48 1.79
N GLY A 94 -18.15 -2.86 0.85
CA GLY A 94 -19.26 -1.95 1.09
C GLY A 94 -20.32 -2.48 2.06
N PRO A 95 -20.79 -3.74 1.94
CA PRO A 95 -21.77 -4.33 2.85
C PRO A 95 -21.28 -4.55 4.27
N LEU A 96 -19.95 -4.62 4.48
CA LEU A 96 -19.37 -4.82 5.80
C LEU A 96 -19.28 -3.49 6.55
N SER A 97 -19.39 -3.56 7.89
CA SER A 97 -19.13 -2.41 8.75
C SER A 97 -17.67 -1.95 8.64
N GLY A 98 -17.40 -0.73 9.10
CA GLY A 98 -16.05 -0.22 9.21
C GLY A 98 -15.16 -1.14 10.05
N ARG A 99 -15.69 -1.70 11.15
CA ARG A 99 -15.02 -2.68 12.01
C ARG A 99 -14.59 -3.92 11.24
N HIS A 100 -15.51 -4.61 10.59
CA HIS A 100 -15.20 -5.80 9.78
C HIS A 100 -14.23 -5.50 8.63
N ASN A 101 -14.36 -4.34 7.99
CA ASN A 101 -13.39 -3.91 6.98
C ASN A 101 -11.97 -3.82 7.53
N ARG A 102 -11.78 -3.37 8.79
CA ARG A 102 -10.47 -3.29 9.45
C ARG A 102 -9.96 -4.64 9.90
N GLU A 103 -10.80 -5.48 10.47
CA GLU A 103 -10.42 -6.85 10.86
C GLU A 103 -9.83 -7.62 9.68
N LEU A 104 -10.36 -7.41 8.47
CA LEU A 104 -9.76 -7.96 7.24
C LEU A 104 -8.38 -7.35 6.91
N GLY A 105 -8.10 -6.11 7.33
CA GLY A 105 -6.76 -5.51 7.18
C GLY A 105 -5.72 -6.15 8.09
N GLY A 106 -6.13 -6.52 9.28
CA GLY A 106 -5.26 -7.14 10.28
C GLY A 106 -5.13 -8.66 10.17
N ILE A 107 -5.41 -9.26 9.02
CA ILE A 107 -5.36 -10.73 8.81
C ILE A 107 -3.97 -11.34 9.06
N THR A 108 -2.92 -10.52 9.03
CA THR A 108 -1.53 -10.92 9.32
C THR A 108 -1.19 -10.82 10.80
N LEU A 109 -2.02 -10.15 11.62
CA LEU A 109 -1.80 -9.95 13.03
C LEU A 109 -2.32 -11.13 13.87
N GLN A 110 -1.72 -11.33 15.04
CA GLN A 110 -2.24 -12.30 16.01
C GLN A 110 -3.56 -11.78 16.60
N ARG A 111 -4.50 -12.70 16.90
CA ARG A 111 -5.85 -12.33 17.38
C ARG A 111 -5.85 -11.45 18.63
N GLY A 112 -4.85 -11.60 19.52
CA GLY A 112 -4.75 -10.78 20.73
C GLY A 112 -4.28 -9.34 20.51
N GLU A 113 -3.57 -9.08 19.41
CA GLU A 113 -2.98 -7.78 19.09
C GLU A 113 -3.93 -6.91 18.24
N LEU A 114 -4.82 -7.55 17.47
CA LEU A 114 -5.67 -6.89 16.48
C LEU A 114 -6.55 -5.78 17.09
N ALA A 115 -7.18 -6.02 18.23
CA ALA A 115 -8.08 -5.04 18.87
C ALA A 115 -7.33 -3.78 19.29
N GLY A 116 -6.17 -3.93 19.94
CA GLY A 116 -5.32 -2.81 20.35
C GLY A 116 -4.80 -2.02 19.16
N ARG A 117 -4.39 -2.72 18.08
CA ARG A 117 -3.90 -2.07 16.87
C ARG A 117 -5.01 -1.31 16.14
N ILE A 118 -6.24 -1.84 16.11
CA ILE A 118 -7.41 -1.14 15.57
C ILE A 118 -7.67 0.14 16.36
N ASP A 119 -7.64 0.11 17.68
CA ASP A 119 -7.86 1.28 18.52
C ASP A 119 -6.77 2.35 18.32
N GLU A 120 -5.51 1.96 18.21
CA GLU A 120 -4.40 2.85 17.91
C GLU A 120 -4.61 3.57 16.56
N VAL A 121 -4.93 2.83 15.52
CA VAL A 121 -5.20 3.42 14.19
C VAL A 121 -6.43 4.32 14.23
N LEU A 122 -7.48 3.96 15.00
CA LEU A 122 -8.70 4.78 15.14
C LEU A 122 -8.45 6.12 15.82
N THR A 123 -7.40 6.26 16.62
CA THR A 123 -7.05 7.58 17.20
C THR A 123 -6.65 8.59 16.14
N GLN A 124 -6.11 8.13 15.01
CA GLN A 124 -5.74 8.98 13.87
C GLN A 124 -6.95 9.35 12.98
N PHE A 125 -8.06 8.62 13.11
CA PHE A 125 -9.26 8.81 12.29
C PHE A 125 -10.52 8.92 13.15
N PRO A 126 -10.71 9.99 13.94
CA PRO A 126 -11.81 10.12 14.90
C PRO A 126 -13.19 10.00 14.24
N ARG A 127 -13.40 10.54 13.04
CA ARG A 127 -14.67 10.39 12.32
C ARG A 127 -15.01 8.96 11.94
N ILE A 128 -13.98 8.15 11.64
CA ILE A 128 -14.19 6.73 11.39
C ILE A 128 -14.48 5.99 12.68
N ARG A 129 -13.88 6.39 13.80
CA ARG A 129 -14.16 5.83 15.12
C ARG A 129 -15.63 5.97 15.51
N GLU A 130 -16.22 7.15 15.30
CA GLU A 130 -17.64 7.43 15.56
C GLU A 130 -18.60 6.57 14.73
N ARG A 131 -18.16 6.16 13.53
CA ARG A 131 -18.96 5.42 12.54
C ARG A 131 -18.47 4.00 12.28
N ILE A 132 -17.64 3.46 13.16
CA ILE A 132 -16.96 2.18 12.95
C ILE A 132 -17.93 1.01 12.74
N ASP A 133 -19.10 1.06 13.32
CA ASP A 133 -20.11 0.01 13.23
C ASP A 133 -21.10 0.24 12.05
N ASN A 134 -21.02 1.39 11.37
CA ASN A 134 -21.83 1.65 10.19
C ASN A 134 -21.28 0.88 8.99
N GLN A 135 -22.17 0.56 8.05
CA GLN A 135 -21.76 -0.04 6.77
C GLN A 135 -20.86 0.93 5.98
N ALA A 136 -19.76 0.42 5.43
CA ALA A 136 -18.82 1.23 4.67
C ALA A 136 -19.46 1.90 3.43
N SER A 137 -20.50 1.30 2.85
CA SER A 137 -21.27 1.87 1.75
C SER A 137 -22.02 3.15 2.10
N THR A 138 -22.37 3.37 3.38
CA THR A 138 -23.10 4.55 3.86
C THR A 138 -22.19 5.71 4.25
N MET A 139 -20.88 5.50 4.24
CA MET A 139 -19.88 6.52 4.54
C MET A 139 -19.67 7.45 3.35
N SER A 140 -19.28 8.69 3.60
CA SER A 140 -18.85 9.62 2.55
C SER A 140 -17.60 9.13 1.84
N GLY A 141 -17.32 9.64 0.63
CA GLY A 141 -16.13 9.24 -0.14
C GLY A 141 -14.81 9.47 0.62
N GLY A 142 -14.72 10.56 1.39
CA GLY A 142 -13.55 10.84 2.24
C GLY A 142 -13.42 9.84 3.40
N GLU A 143 -14.51 9.54 4.10
CA GLU A 143 -14.53 8.55 5.18
C GLU A 143 -14.16 7.15 4.65
N GLN A 144 -14.69 6.79 3.48
CA GLN A 144 -14.35 5.54 2.82
C GLN A 144 -12.85 5.45 2.51
N LYS A 145 -12.23 6.56 2.07
CA LYS A 145 -10.79 6.60 1.81
C LYS A 145 -9.97 6.51 3.09
N GLN A 146 -10.39 7.18 4.16
CA GLN A 146 -9.79 7.04 5.48
C GLN A 146 -9.88 5.59 6.01
N LEU A 147 -11.01 4.90 5.76
CA LEU A 147 -11.17 3.51 6.13
C LEU A 147 -10.18 2.59 5.36
N GLU A 148 -9.99 2.83 4.06
CA GLU A 148 -9.02 2.11 3.23
C GLU A 148 -7.58 2.31 3.72
N VAL A 149 -7.19 3.56 4.00
CA VAL A 149 -5.87 3.90 4.55
C VAL A 149 -5.68 3.30 5.95
N GLY A 150 -6.67 3.46 6.83
CA GLY A 150 -6.63 2.89 8.18
C GLY A 150 -6.49 1.37 8.18
N ARG A 151 -7.06 0.68 7.17
CA ARG A 151 -6.86 -0.76 6.98
C ARG A 151 -5.41 -1.10 6.61
N ALA A 152 -4.78 -0.29 5.78
CA ALA A 152 -3.38 -0.48 5.39
C ALA A 152 -2.40 -0.23 6.55
N LEU A 153 -2.75 0.62 7.51
CA LEU A 153 -1.94 0.93 8.68
C LEU A 153 -2.01 -0.12 9.80
N LEU A 154 -2.78 -1.19 9.63
CA LEU A 154 -2.86 -2.29 10.60
C LEU A 154 -1.71 -3.31 10.48
N LEU A 155 -0.85 -3.14 9.49
CA LEU A 155 0.32 -4.02 9.26
C LEU A 155 1.42 -3.79 10.27
#